data_73d95d1fcbc609425fdaee318a110c5f
#
_entry.id   73d95d1fcbc609425fdaee318a110c5f
#
_cell.length_a   1.000
_cell.length_b   1.000
_cell.length_c   1.000
_cell.angle_alpha   90.00
_cell.angle_beta   90.00
_cell.angle_gamma   90.00
#
_symmetry.space_group_name_H-M   'P 1'
#
loop_
_entity.id
_entity.type
_entity.pdbx_description
1 polymer ?
#
loop_
_entity_poly.entity_id
_entity_poly.type
_entity_poly.pdbx_seq_one_letter_code
_entity_poly.pdbx_strand_id
1 'polypeptide(L)'
;HTVGFTTSPEKTDMIRGLGADEVIVSTDEDAMANSNETFDLIVSTVPRSHDLNPYLRLLKVDGTLVLVGAIEPLTEPIDSRLLVLKRRRLAGSNIGSLNELQEMLDFSGKHNIVADIELINADYINEAFKRVQKNDVNFRFVIDTSTIPAE
;
A
#
# COMPACT_ATOMS: atom_id res chain seq x y z
N HIS A 1 6.65 6.36 13.46
CA HIS A 1 7.64 5.56 12.76
C HIS A 1 6.95 4.74 11.68
N THR A 2 7.33 4.92 10.44
CA THR A 2 6.70 4.30 9.28
C THR A 2 7.68 3.38 8.56
N VAL A 3 7.26 2.13 8.33
CA VAL A 3 8.06 1.13 7.62
C VAL A 3 7.35 0.72 6.34
N GLY A 4 8.05 0.83 5.20
CA GLY A 4 7.54 0.36 3.93
C GLY A 4 7.90 -1.11 3.67
N PHE A 5 6.96 -1.90 3.13
CA PHE A 5 7.22 -3.25 2.67
C PHE A 5 7.28 -3.30 1.14
N THR A 6 8.22 -4.06 0.62
CA THR A 6 8.33 -4.31 -0.83
C THR A 6 8.85 -5.73 -1.09
N THR A 7 8.46 -6.32 -2.21
CA THR A 7 9.07 -7.56 -2.72
C THR A 7 10.29 -7.29 -3.59
N SER A 8 10.52 -6.02 -3.96
CA SER A 8 11.50 -5.57 -4.94
C SER A 8 12.58 -4.72 -4.27
N PRO A 9 13.81 -5.24 -4.09
CA PRO A 9 14.91 -4.51 -3.45
C PRO A 9 15.21 -3.17 -4.14
N GLU A 10 15.05 -3.09 -5.46
CA GLU A 10 15.27 -1.89 -6.26
C GLU A 10 14.32 -0.73 -5.95
N LYS A 11 13.20 -1.00 -5.27
CA LYS A 11 12.23 0.04 -4.86
C LYS A 11 12.55 0.66 -3.49
N THR A 12 13.56 0.17 -2.80
CA THR A 12 13.87 0.59 -1.42
C THR A 12 14.12 2.09 -1.32
N ASP A 13 14.96 2.65 -2.21
CA ASP A 13 15.31 4.07 -2.18
C ASP A 13 14.11 4.97 -2.53
N MET A 14 13.27 4.52 -3.46
CA MET A 14 12.02 5.21 -3.79
C MET A 14 11.09 5.28 -2.57
N ILE A 15 10.92 4.16 -1.85
CA ILE A 15 10.04 4.10 -0.67
C ILE A 15 10.57 4.99 0.45
N ARG A 16 11.89 5.04 0.67
CA ARG A 16 12.52 6.00 1.60
C ARG A 16 12.31 7.44 1.16
N GLY A 17 12.43 7.72 -0.13
CA GLY A 17 12.16 9.04 -0.70
C GLY A 17 10.73 9.52 -0.49
N LEU A 18 9.76 8.62 -0.34
CA LEU A 18 8.38 8.91 0.02
C LEU A 18 8.16 9.20 1.52
N GLY A 19 9.19 9.08 2.34
CA GLY A 19 9.13 9.39 3.76
C GLY A 19 9.04 8.17 4.69
N ALA A 20 9.26 6.95 4.20
CA ALA A 20 9.41 5.80 5.08
C ALA A 20 10.73 5.88 5.87
N ASP A 21 10.66 5.71 7.19
CA ASP A 21 11.84 5.68 8.07
C ASP A 21 12.70 4.45 7.81
N GLU A 22 12.04 3.32 7.51
CA GLU A 22 12.70 2.05 7.18
C GLU A 22 11.98 1.34 6.03
N VAL A 23 12.68 0.42 5.38
CA VAL A 23 12.10 -0.45 4.34
C VAL A 23 12.51 -1.89 4.58
N ILE A 24 11.53 -2.79 4.56
CA ILE A 24 11.72 -4.23 4.68
C ILE A 24 11.43 -4.88 3.32
N VAL A 25 12.38 -5.63 2.80
CA VAL A 25 12.16 -6.49 1.63
C VAL A 25 11.49 -7.77 2.11
N SER A 26 10.21 -7.95 1.79
CA SER A 26 9.40 -9.04 2.35
C SER A 26 9.77 -10.44 1.83
N THR A 27 10.62 -10.51 0.81
CA THR A 27 11.23 -11.76 0.32
C THR A 27 12.51 -12.14 1.08
N ASP A 28 13.01 -11.27 1.95
CA ASP A 28 14.12 -11.54 2.85
C ASP A 28 13.57 -12.09 4.17
N GLU A 29 13.72 -13.40 4.35
CA GLU A 29 13.20 -14.12 5.52
C GLU A 29 13.85 -13.66 6.83
N ASP A 30 15.13 -13.30 6.81
CA ASP A 30 15.86 -12.82 7.98
C ASP A 30 15.38 -11.43 8.38
N ALA A 31 15.18 -10.52 7.42
CA ALA A 31 14.65 -9.19 7.67
C ALA A 31 13.23 -9.26 8.25
N MET A 32 12.38 -10.14 7.71
CA MET A 32 11.04 -10.38 8.23
C MET A 32 11.08 -10.95 9.66
N ALA A 33 11.91 -11.97 9.91
CA ALA A 33 12.03 -12.60 11.23
C ALA A 33 12.54 -11.62 12.30
N ASN A 34 13.53 -10.79 11.97
CA ASN A 34 14.07 -9.77 12.86
C ASN A 34 13.05 -8.67 13.22
N SER A 35 11.98 -8.54 12.44
CA SER A 35 10.91 -7.57 12.65
C SER A 35 9.69 -8.15 13.38
N ASN A 36 9.77 -9.38 13.89
CA ASN A 36 8.68 -9.99 14.65
C ASN A 36 8.28 -9.15 15.87
N GLU A 37 6.97 -9.02 16.09
CA GLU A 37 6.37 -8.30 17.23
C GLU A 37 6.81 -6.82 17.35
N THR A 38 7.03 -6.13 16.20
CA THR A 38 7.47 -4.72 16.20
C THR A 38 6.38 -3.74 15.80
N PHE A 39 5.31 -4.19 15.10
CA PHE A 39 4.30 -3.29 14.55
C PHE A 39 3.01 -3.28 15.36
N ASP A 40 2.47 -2.08 15.56
CA ASP A 40 1.15 -1.86 16.16
C ASP A 40 0.04 -1.96 15.10
N LEU A 41 0.35 -1.50 13.88
CA LEU A 41 -0.57 -1.48 12.75
C LEU A 41 0.18 -1.83 11.45
N ILE A 42 -0.40 -2.72 10.66
CA ILE A 42 0.04 -3.00 9.29
C ILE A 42 -1.14 -2.75 8.36
N VAL A 43 -0.96 -1.93 7.32
CA VAL A 43 -1.95 -1.68 6.27
C VAL A 43 -1.50 -2.37 5.00
N SER A 44 -2.25 -3.38 4.55
CA SER A 44 -1.99 -4.10 3.31
C SER A 44 -2.81 -3.50 2.16
N THR A 45 -2.11 -2.92 1.18
CA THR A 45 -2.68 -2.38 -0.06
C THR A 45 -2.58 -3.36 -1.22
N VAL A 46 -2.10 -4.58 -0.98
CA VAL A 46 -1.90 -5.60 -2.02
C VAL A 46 -3.26 -6.11 -2.52
N PRO A 47 -3.58 -5.98 -3.83
CA PRO A 47 -4.89 -6.32 -4.37
C PRO A 47 -5.04 -7.80 -4.74
N ARG A 48 -4.05 -8.62 -4.47
CA ARG A 48 -4.01 -10.05 -4.79
C ARG A 48 -3.90 -10.89 -3.54
N SER A 49 -4.35 -12.14 -3.64
CA SER A 49 -4.15 -13.13 -2.59
C SER A 49 -2.67 -13.36 -2.33
N HIS A 50 -2.28 -13.36 -1.08
CA HIS A 50 -0.93 -13.68 -0.60
C HIS A 50 -1.00 -14.21 0.83
N ASP A 51 0.06 -14.88 1.28
CA ASP A 51 0.12 -15.37 2.67
C ASP A 51 0.23 -14.20 3.66
N LEU A 52 -0.77 -14.10 4.54
CA LEU A 52 -0.81 -13.07 5.59
C LEU A 52 -0.10 -13.51 6.88
N ASN A 53 0.19 -14.80 7.04
CA ASN A 53 0.79 -15.31 8.28
C ASN A 53 2.14 -14.68 8.61
N PRO A 54 3.08 -14.47 7.66
CA PRO A 54 4.31 -13.74 7.93
C PRO A 54 4.06 -12.35 8.53
N TYR A 55 3.11 -11.59 7.97
CA TYR A 55 2.79 -10.24 8.44
C TYR A 55 2.08 -10.23 9.80
N LEU A 56 1.24 -11.23 10.07
CA LEU A 56 0.63 -11.39 11.40
C LEU A 56 1.67 -11.65 12.50
N ARG A 57 2.81 -12.31 12.18
CA ARG A 57 3.91 -12.51 13.13
C ARG A 57 4.59 -11.20 13.52
N LEU A 58 4.62 -10.23 12.61
CA LEU A 58 5.26 -8.92 12.83
C LEU A 58 4.48 -8.04 13.81
N LEU A 59 3.19 -8.31 14.00
CA LEU A 59 2.36 -7.53 14.91
C LEU A 59 2.69 -7.80 16.38
N LYS A 60 2.73 -6.74 17.16
CA LYS A 60 2.74 -6.79 18.63
C LYS A 60 1.49 -7.45 19.21
N VAL A 61 1.43 -7.57 20.51
CA VAL A 61 0.18 -7.86 21.23
C VAL A 61 -0.83 -6.75 20.96
N ASP A 62 -2.08 -7.12 20.72
CA ASP A 62 -3.19 -6.21 20.34
C ASP A 62 -3.01 -5.49 18.99
N GLY A 63 -1.95 -5.80 18.22
CA GLY A 63 -1.71 -5.22 16.91
C GLY A 63 -2.76 -5.62 15.87
N THR A 64 -2.90 -4.81 14.83
CA THR A 64 -3.92 -4.99 13.79
C THR A 64 -3.29 -5.03 12.40
N LEU A 65 -3.66 -6.03 11.59
CA LEU A 65 -3.44 -6.06 10.15
C LEU A 65 -4.74 -5.67 9.45
N VAL A 66 -4.70 -4.60 8.66
CA VAL A 66 -5.87 -4.10 7.92
C VAL A 66 -5.69 -4.34 6.43
N LEU A 67 -6.65 -5.01 5.82
CA LEU A 67 -6.71 -5.21 4.37
C LEU A 67 -7.53 -4.10 3.74
N VAL A 68 -6.91 -3.33 2.84
CA VAL A 68 -7.56 -2.26 2.08
C VAL A 68 -7.52 -2.52 0.57
N GLY A 69 -6.69 -3.46 0.11
CA GLY A 69 -6.50 -3.80 -1.29
C GLY A 69 -6.91 -5.23 -1.67
N ALA A 70 -7.42 -6.02 -0.74
CA ALA A 70 -7.77 -7.42 -1.01
C ALA A 70 -9.05 -7.50 -1.83
N ILE A 71 -8.93 -7.86 -3.10
CA ILE A 71 -10.04 -8.07 -4.04
C ILE A 71 -10.28 -9.58 -4.25
N GLU A 72 -9.24 -10.40 -4.12
CA GLU A 72 -9.30 -11.85 -4.31
C GLU A 72 -9.52 -12.59 -2.98
N PRO A 73 -10.22 -13.72 -3.00
CA PRO A 73 -10.28 -14.61 -1.83
C PRO A 73 -8.88 -15.04 -1.40
N LEU A 74 -8.64 -15.09 -0.09
CA LEU A 74 -7.38 -15.60 0.44
C LEU A 74 -7.26 -17.08 0.11
N THR A 75 -6.15 -17.48 -0.51
CA THR A 75 -5.85 -18.87 -0.86
C THR A 75 -5.12 -19.59 0.26
N GLU A 76 -4.33 -18.87 1.04
CA GLU A 76 -3.59 -19.42 2.17
C GLU A 76 -4.43 -19.32 3.45
N PRO A 77 -4.57 -20.43 4.21
CA PRO A 77 -5.30 -20.42 5.46
C PRO A 77 -4.59 -19.58 6.52
N ILE A 78 -5.36 -18.81 7.28
CA ILE A 78 -4.86 -18.08 8.43
C ILE A 78 -4.60 -19.04 9.60
N ASP A 79 -3.39 -19.03 10.14
CA ASP A 79 -3.10 -19.69 11.40
C ASP A 79 -3.73 -18.92 12.55
N SER A 80 -4.88 -19.40 13.04
CA SER A 80 -5.65 -18.73 14.10
C SER A 80 -4.85 -18.54 15.40
N ARG A 81 -3.81 -19.34 15.65
CA ARG A 81 -2.94 -19.19 16.83
C ARG A 81 -2.21 -17.85 16.81
N LEU A 82 -1.85 -17.35 15.60
CA LEU A 82 -1.22 -16.05 15.46
C LEU A 82 -2.12 -14.91 15.94
N LEU A 83 -3.43 -15.06 15.82
CA LEU A 83 -4.42 -14.10 16.31
C LEU A 83 -4.67 -14.29 17.82
N VAL A 84 -5.03 -15.50 18.21
CA VAL A 84 -5.53 -15.80 19.57
C VAL A 84 -4.44 -15.55 20.63
N LEU A 85 -3.22 -16.08 20.44
CA LEU A 85 -2.17 -16.05 21.46
C LEU A 85 -1.67 -14.64 21.79
N LYS A 86 -1.79 -13.69 20.85
CA LYS A 86 -1.34 -12.30 21.00
C LYS A 86 -2.48 -11.29 20.89
N ARG A 87 -3.75 -11.74 20.89
CA ARG A 87 -4.95 -10.89 20.73
C ARG A 87 -4.87 -9.96 19.51
N ARG A 88 -4.20 -10.41 18.46
CA ARG A 88 -4.06 -9.69 17.20
C ARG A 88 -5.37 -9.66 16.43
N ARG A 89 -5.52 -8.66 15.59
CA ARG A 89 -6.71 -8.47 14.77
C ARG A 89 -6.36 -8.52 13.29
N LEU A 90 -7.24 -9.17 12.53
CA LEU A 90 -7.30 -9.05 11.08
C LEU A 90 -8.60 -8.32 10.76
N ALA A 91 -8.48 -7.18 10.09
CA ALA A 91 -9.60 -6.31 9.77
C ALA A 91 -9.59 -5.93 8.30
N GLY A 92 -10.73 -5.49 7.80
CA GLY A 92 -10.84 -4.89 6.47
C GLY A 92 -11.32 -3.45 6.57
N SER A 93 -10.94 -2.62 5.60
CA SER A 93 -11.47 -1.27 5.43
C SER A 93 -11.81 -1.04 3.97
N ASN A 94 -12.97 -0.47 3.73
CA ASN A 94 -13.41 -0.04 2.41
C ASN A 94 -13.22 1.48 2.27
N ILE A 95 -13.68 2.04 1.16
CA ILE A 95 -13.72 3.49 0.94
C ILE A 95 -14.51 4.19 2.04
N GLY A 96 -14.08 5.40 2.40
CA GLY A 96 -14.76 6.21 3.38
C GLY A 96 -16.03 6.90 2.86
N SER A 97 -16.78 7.50 3.77
CA SER A 97 -17.90 8.38 3.45
C SER A 97 -17.43 9.71 2.83
N LEU A 98 -18.37 10.51 2.31
CA LEU A 98 -18.04 11.84 1.79
C LEU A 98 -17.43 12.75 2.86
N ASN A 99 -17.87 12.62 4.12
CA ASN A 99 -17.31 13.40 5.23
C ASN A 99 -15.85 13.01 5.51
N GLU A 100 -15.55 11.71 5.56
CA GLU A 100 -14.18 11.22 5.74
C GLU A 100 -13.28 11.60 4.57
N LEU A 101 -13.81 11.61 3.34
CA LEU A 101 -13.10 12.11 2.17
C LEU A 101 -12.77 13.60 2.32
N GLN A 102 -13.73 14.42 2.78
CA GLN A 102 -13.48 15.84 3.01
C GLN A 102 -12.43 16.06 4.11
N GLU A 103 -12.51 15.33 5.22
CA GLU A 103 -11.51 15.39 6.29
C GLU A 103 -10.11 15.03 5.78
N MET A 104 -10.00 14.00 4.93
CA MET A 104 -8.75 13.58 4.31
C MET A 104 -8.19 14.69 3.39
N LEU A 105 -9.03 15.32 2.59
CA LEU A 105 -8.63 16.42 1.69
C LEU A 105 -8.18 17.65 2.49
N ASP A 106 -8.92 18.01 3.54
CA ASP A 106 -8.58 19.14 4.42
C ASP A 106 -7.24 18.90 5.14
N PHE A 107 -7.03 17.68 5.64
CA PHE A 107 -5.77 17.27 6.24
C PHE A 107 -4.63 17.35 5.23
N SER A 108 -4.81 16.78 4.03
CA SER A 108 -3.79 16.78 2.99
C SER A 108 -3.44 18.20 2.53
N GLY A 109 -4.44 19.06 2.36
CA GLY A 109 -4.24 20.47 2.02
C GLY A 109 -3.50 21.25 3.11
N LYS A 110 -3.86 21.02 4.39
CA LYS A 110 -3.21 21.66 5.54
C LYS A 110 -1.73 21.27 5.67
N HIS A 111 -1.40 20.03 5.34
CA HIS A 111 -0.04 19.48 5.48
C HIS A 111 0.74 19.45 4.17
N ASN A 112 0.18 20.04 3.10
CA ASN A 112 0.79 20.04 1.76
C ASN A 112 1.14 18.64 1.25
N ILE A 113 0.27 17.66 1.54
CA ILE A 113 0.42 16.29 1.06
C ILE A 113 -0.25 16.20 -0.30
N VAL A 114 0.54 15.96 -1.34
CA VAL A 114 0.07 15.78 -2.71
C VAL A 114 0.52 14.42 -3.24
N ALA A 115 -0.20 13.92 -4.24
CA ALA A 115 0.21 12.69 -4.90
C ALA A 115 1.28 12.97 -5.93
N ASP A 116 2.31 12.12 -6.00
CA ASP A 116 3.23 12.11 -7.13
C ASP A 116 2.52 11.60 -8.37
N ILE A 117 2.75 12.27 -9.49
CA ILE A 117 2.07 12.00 -10.74
C ILE A 117 3.04 12.05 -11.93
N GLU A 118 2.71 11.31 -12.99
CA GLU A 118 3.23 11.54 -14.33
C GLU A 118 2.15 12.26 -15.16
N LEU A 119 2.37 13.54 -15.50
CA LEU A 119 1.45 14.29 -16.34
C LEU A 119 1.61 13.86 -17.79
N ILE A 120 0.51 13.54 -18.46
CA ILE A 120 0.49 13.08 -19.87
C ILE A 120 -0.52 13.84 -20.71
N ASN A 121 -0.27 13.92 -21.99
CA ASN A 121 -1.25 14.42 -22.97
C ASN A 121 -2.32 13.36 -23.28
N ALA A 122 -3.46 13.78 -23.77
CA ALA A 122 -4.59 12.90 -24.08
C ALA A 122 -4.26 11.85 -25.15
N ASP A 123 -3.41 12.14 -26.11
CA ASP A 123 -2.97 11.20 -27.16
C ASP A 123 -2.08 10.07 -26.63
N TYR A 124 -1.47 10.25 -25.45
CA TYR A 124 -0.60 9.25 -24.82
C TYR A 124 -1.37 8.17 -24.03
N ILE A 125 -2.70 8.27 -23.89
CA ILE A 125 -3.52 7.38 -23.05
C ILE A 125 -3.26 5.90 -23.31
N ASN A 126 -3.21 5.49 -24.58
CA ASN A 126 -3.04 4.08 -24.94
C ASN A 126 -1.67 3.53 -24.55
N GLU A 127 -0.63 4.35 -24.59
CA GLU A 127 0.70 3.97 -24.14
C GLU A 127 0.77 3.94 -22.61
N ALA A 128 0.12 4.88 -21.93
CA ALA A 128 -0.01 4.89 -20.48
C ALA A 128 -0.67 3.60 -19.97
N PHE A 129 -1.74 3.12 -20.62
CA PHE A 129 -2.36 1.84 -20.27
C PHE A 129 -1.39 0.65 -20.39
N LYS A 130 -0.57 0.60 -21.44
CA LYS A 130 0.43 -0.46 -21.60
C LYS A 130 1.49 -0.41 -20.50
N ARG A 131 1.91 0.79 -20.09
CA ARG A 131 2.86 0.99 -19.00
C ARG A 131 2.26 0.56 -17.65
N VAL A 132 1.00 0.92 -17.37
CA VAL A 132 0.28 0.47 -16.16
C VAL A 132 0.22 -1.06 -16.10
N GLN A 133 -0.11 -1.73 -17.22
CA GLN A 133 -0.15 -3.19 -17.28
C GLN A 133 1.21 -3.85 -16.96
N LYS A 134 2.31 -3.16 -17.28
CA LYS A 134 3.69 -3.61 -16.98
C LYS A 134 4.19 -3.17 -15.61
N ASN A 135 3.34 -2.49 -14.82
CA ASN A 135 3.70 -1.88 -13.54
C ASN A 135 4.85 -0.84 -13.66
N ASP A 136 4.95 -0.21 -14.84
CA ASP A 136 5.90 0.82 -15.22
C ASP A 136 5.23 2.19 -15.16
N VAL A 137 4.94 2.65 -13.95
CA VAL A 137 4.38 3.98 -13.67
C VAL A 137 4.78 4.44 -12.28
N ASN A 138 5.16 5.70 -12.15
CA ASN A 138 5.39 6.33 -10.86
C ASN A 138 4.05 6.79 -10.27
N PHE A 139 3.39 5.89 -9.53
CA PHE A 139 2.11 6.04 -8.84
C PHE A 139 0.89 6.15 -9.75
N ARG A 140 0.77 7.20 -10.58
CA ARG A 140 -0.37 7.39 -11.48
C ARG A 140 -0.07 8.32 -12.63
N PHE A 141 -0.76 8.10 -13.75
CA PHE A 141 -0.86 9.10 -14.80
C PHE A 141 -1.99 10.08 -14.51
N VAL A 142 -1.75 11.35 -14.80
CA VAL A 142 -2.77 12.40 -14.85
C VAL A 142 -2.81 12.98 -16.26
N ILE A 143 -4.00 13.05 -16.86
CA ILE A 143 -4.18 13.53 -18.21
C ILE A 143 -4.39 15.03 -18.17
N ASP A 144 -3.58 15.78 -18.92
CA ASP A 144 -3.84 17.19 -19.19
C ASP A 144 -5.03 17.30 -20.15
N THR A 145 -6.19 17.64 -19.64
CA THR A 145 -7.41 17.76 -20.41
C THR A 145 -7.38 18.91 -21.42
N SER A 146 -6.49 19.88 -21.28
CA SER A 146 -6.30 20.95 -22.26
C SER A 146 -5.74 20.45 -23.61
N THR A 147 -5.17 19.24 -23.61
CA THR A 147 -4.61 18.58 -24.80
C THR A 147 -5.64 17.73 -25.57
N ILE A 148 -6.89 17.65 -25.09
CA ILE A 148 -7.98 17.02 -25.82
C ILE A 148 -8.38 17.92 -26.97
N PRO A 149 -8.38 17.43 -28.23
CA PRO A 149 -8.79 18.24 -29.38
C PRO A 149 -10.22 18.75 -29.17
N ALA A 150 -10.44 20.05 -29.42
CA ALA A 150 -11.80 20.57 -29.55
C ALA A 150 -12.45 19.97 -30.81
N GLU A 151 -13.73 19.59 -30.73
CA GLU A 151 -14.53 19.16 -31.86
C GLU A 151 -14.76 20.31 -32.87
#